data_837d68d6aff3070efde8e85ff37c8f7b
#
_entry.id   837d68d6aff3070efde8e85ff37c8f7b
#
_cell.length_a   1.000
_cell.length_b   1.000
_cell.length_c   1.000
_cell.angle_alpha   90.00
_cell.angle_beta   90.00
_cell.angle_gamma   90.00
#
_symmetry.space_group_name_H-M   'P 1'
#
loop_
_entity.id
_entity.type
_entity.pdbx_description
1 polymer ?
#
loop_
_entity_poly.entity_id
_entity_poly.type
_entity_poly.pdbx_seq_one_letter_code
_entity_poly.pdbx_strand_id
1 'polypeptide(L)'
;SYSSFLAPAAALTDYLETRPIASNLVSRFDRQFLMLEATALSYMISSSQHDIDFLMKIVDDLSQEKYPHDIEGGFLRAERHARKVLSVVKSIEDSIRVGKNLAYVQINSELPSSMVVNFVLGASGKPVALVYKTKEDINSCIISIRGSNECKVHLGRIVNNLSSTLSGSGGGHEKACGAVIPKEKFSEFISFRNDRCLDSQ
;
A
#
# COMPACT_ATOMS: atom_id res chain seq x y z
N SER A 1 -18.66 -14.54 16.77
CA SER A 1 -17.66 -14.31 17.81
C SER A 1 -16.71 -13.21 17.37
N TYR A 2 -16.16 -12.46 18.29
CA TYR A 2 -15.20 -11.37 18.04
C TYR A 2 -13.95 -11.83 17.25
N SER A 3 -13.45 -13.03 17.53
CA SER A 3 -12.32 -13.61 16.78
C SER A 3 -12.57 -13.71 15.28
N SER A 4 -13.85 -13.70 14.85
CA SER A 4 -14.20 -13.65 13.43
C SER A 4 -14.08 -12.26 12.81
N PHE A 5 -13.88 -11.17 13.59
CA PHE A 5 -13.71 -9.80 13.11
C PHE A 5 -12.30 -9.54 12.56
N LEU A 6 -11.26 -9.97 13.28
CA LEU A 6 -9.87 -9.64 12.90
C LEU A 6 -9.48 -10.23 11.54
N ALA A 7 -9.93 -11.42 11.22
CA ALA A 7 -9.59 -12.07 9.95
C ALA A 7 -10.19 -11.33 8.73
N PRO A 8 -11.49 -10.95 8.68
CA PRO A 8 -12.02 -10.16 7.57
C PRO A 8 -11.49 -8.72 7.57
N ALA A 9 -11.18 -8.11 8.73
CA ALA A 9 -10.53 -6.81 8.79
C ALA A 9 -9.14 -6.82 8.16
N ALA A 10 -8.32 -7.83 8.47
CA ALA A 10 -7.02 -8.04 7.84
C ALA A 10 -7.16 -8.30 6.33
N ALA A 11 -8.13 -9.14 5.92
CA ALA A 11 -8.37 -9.42 4.51
C ALA A 11 -8.73 -8.16 3.72
N LEU A 12 -9.51 -7.23 4.29
CA LEU A 12 -9.83 -5.95 3.67
C LEU A 12 -8.59 -5.06 3.51
N THR A 13 -7.77 -4.94 4.54
CA THR A 13 -6.55 -4.10 4.50
C THR A 13 -5.51 -4.64 3.53
N ASP A 14 -5.49 -5.95 3.30
CA ASP A 14 -4.58 -6.64 2.38
C ASP A 14 -5.15 -6.87 0.98
N TYR A 15 -6.38 -6.36 0.69
CA TYR A 15 -7.09 -6.56 -0.59
C TYR A 15 -7.31 -8.03 -0.96
N LEU A 16 -7.57 -8.86 0.04
CA LEU A 16 -7.81 -10.31 -0.09
C LEU A 16 -9.29 -10.69 0.08
N GLU A 17 -10.18 -9.71 0.24
CA GLU A 17 -11.61 -9.91 0.54
C GLU A 17 -12.37 -10.71 -0.53
N THR A 18 -11.83 -10.78 -1.74
CA THR A 18 -12.42 -11.58 -2.84
C THR A 18 -12.05 -13.07 -2.79
N ARG A 19 -11.11 -13.46 -1.93
CA ARG A 19 -10.75 -14.87 -1.75
C ARG A 19 -11.92 -15.62 -1.08
N PRO A 20 -12.23 -16.89 -1.46
CA PRO A 20 -13.44 -17.58 -1.02
C PRO A 20 -13.64 -17.59 0.51
N ILE A 21 -12.60 -17.89 1.28
CA ILE A 21 -12.67 -17.91 2.75
C ILE A 21 -12.88 -16.49 3.30
N ALA A 22 -12.11 -15.52 2.82
CA ALA A 22 -12.20 -14.12 3.26
C ALA A 22 -13.57 -13.52 2.90
N SER A 23 -14.07 -13.76 1.69
CA SER A 23 -15.40 -13.31 1.26
C SER A 23 -16.52 -13.84 2.15
N ASN A 24 -16.45 -15.12 2.54
CA ASN A 24 -17.42 -15.70 3.49
C ASN A 24 -17.34 -15.02 4.87
N LEU A 25 -16.14 -14.69 5.36
CA LEU A 25 -15.98 -14.00 6.63
C LEU A 25 -16.46 -12.54 6.55
N VAL A 26 -16.12 -11.82 5.50
CA VAL A 26 -16.57 -10.44 5.27
C VAL A 26 -18.09 -10.34 5.19
N SER A 27 -18.77 -11.30 4.55
CA SER A 27 -20.22 -11.31 4.40
C SER A 27 -21.01 -11.45 5.72
N ARG A 28 -20.34 -11.77 6.82
CA ARG A 28 -20.95 -11.88 8.17
C ARG A 28 -21.07 -10.54 8.89
N PHE A 29 -20.49 -9.48 8.33
CA PHE A 29 -20.47 -8.15 8.93
C PHE A 29 -21.13 -7.14 8.00
N ASP A 30 -21.67 -6.06 8.58
CA ASP A 30 -21.97 -4.88 7.80
C ASP A 30 -20.67 -4.35 7.17
N ARG A 31 -20.70 -4.13 5.86
CA ARG A 31 -19.51 -3.76 5.11
C ARG A 31 -18.95 -2.41 5.53
N GLN A 32 -19.81 -1.43 5.81
CA GLN A 32 -19.36 -0.08 6.20
C GLN A 32 -18.72 -0.10 7.59
N PHE A 33 -19.34 -0.81 8.52
CA PHE A 33 -18.78 -1.02 9.85
C PHE A 33 -17.41 -1.70 9.77
N LEU A 34 -17.30 -2.80 9.04
CA LEU A 34 -16.06 -3.54 8.91
C LEU A 34 -14.94 -2.70 8.27
N MET A 35 -15.25 -1.92 7.23
CA MET A 35 -14.29 -1.03 6.58
C MET A 35 -13.82 0.09 7.50
N LEU A 36 -14.74 0.69 8.29
CA LEU A 36 -14.39 1.74 9.26
C LEU A 36 -13.41 1.20 10.30
N GLU A 37 -13.74 0.09 10.93
CA GLU A 37 -12.94 -0.51 11.99
C GLU A 37 -11.57 -1.01 11.47
N ALA A 38 -11.55 -1.69 10.32
CA ALA A 38 -10.33 -2.18 9.70
C ALA A 38 -9.40 -1.02 9.31
N THR A 39 -9.94 0.06 8.73
CA THR A 39 -9.15 1.24 8.35
C THR A 39 -8.64 1.98 9.59
N ALA A 40 -9.49 2.16 10.62
CA ALA A 40 -9.08 2.79 11.85
C ALA A 40 -7.94 2.02 12.52
N LEU A 41 -8.05 0.70 12.65
CA LEU A 41 -7.00 -0.16 13.21
C LEU A 41 -5.70 -0.05 12.41
N SER A 42 -5.76 -0.14 11.09
CA SER A 42 -4.60 0.02 10.22
C SER A 42 -3.91 1.37 10.41
N TYR A 43 -4.69 2.45 10.56
CA TYR A 43 -4.14 3.79 10.77
C TYR A 43 -3.59 4.00 12.19
N MET A 44 -4.21 3.39 13.22
CA MET A 44 -3.65 3.36 14.58
C MET A 44 -2.26 2.73 14.59
N ILE A 45 -2.12 1.55 14.00
CA ILE A 45 -0.85 0.83 13.89
C ILE A 45 0.18 1.66 13.11
N SER A 46 -0.21 2.18 11.93
CA SER A 46 0.70 2.97 11.10
C SER A 46 1.16 4.27 11.74
N SER A 47 0.29 4.91 12.53
CA SER A 47 0.64 6.15 13.24
C SER A 47 1.53 5.93 14.46
N SER A 48 1.62 4.70 14.93
CA SER A 48 2.26 4.34 16.20
C SER A 48 3.54 3.51 16.03
N GLN A 49 4.14 3.49 14.85
CA GLN A 49 5.34 2.66 14.56
C GLN A 49 6.52 2.87 15.52
N HIS A 50 6.60 4.04 16.17
CA HIS A 50 7.64 4.38 17.15
C HIS A 50 7.11 4.48 18.59
N ASP A 51 5.85 4.10 18.83
CA ASP A 51 5.19 4.11 20.13
C ASP A 51 4.83 2.66 20.53
N ILE A 52 5.82 1.96 21.03
CA ILE A 52 5.69 0.54 21.40
C ILE A 52 4.61 0.33 22.45
N ASP A 53 4.49 1.24 23.41
CA ASP A 53 3.50 1.12 24.49
C ASP A 53 2.08 1.16 23.93
N PHE A 54 1.83 2.04 22.96
CA PHE A 54 0.52 2.08 22.31
C PHE A 54 0.28 0.88 21.39
N LEU A 55 1.30 0.38 20.72
CA LEU A 55 1.17 -0.86 19.93
C LEU A 55 0.83 -2.06 20.81
N MET A 56 1.46 -2.18 21.99
CA MET A 56 1.13 -3.21 22.96
C MET A 56 -0.28 -3.04 23.52
N LYS A 57 -0.71 -1.79 23.80
CA LYS A 57 -2.10 -1.50 24.19
C LYS A 57 -3.10 -1.97 23.14
N ILE A 58 -2.83 -1.75 21.85
CA ILE A 58 -3.70 -2.27 20.77
C ILE A 58 -3.82 -3.79 20.87
N VAL A 59 -2.70 -4.50 21.03
CA VAL A 59 -2.68 -5.96 21.15
C VAL A 59 -3.48 -6.42 22.37
N ASP A 60 -3.27 -5.80 23.52
CA ASP A 60 -3.95 -6.15 24.78
C ASP A 60 -5.46 -5.90 24.67
N ASP A 61 -5.88 -4.75 24.16
CA ASP A 61 -7.29 -4.41 23.98
C ASP A 61 -7.98 -5.36 22.99
N LEU A 62 -7.32 -5.68 21.86
CA LEU A 62 -7.85 -6.66 20.90
C LEU A 62 -7.90 -8.07 21.49
N SER A 63 -6.96 -8.47 22.34
CA SER A 63 -6.98 -9.77 23.02
C SER A 63 -8.14 -9.90 24.02
N GLN A 64 -8.62 -8.78 24.56
CA GLN A 64 -9.80 -8.67 25.42
C GLN A 64 -11.11 -8.52 24.63
N GLU A 65 -11.10 -8.81 23.34
CA GLU A 65 -12.26 -8.75 22.43
C GLU A 65 -12.84 -7.34 22.25
N LYS A 66 -12.06 -6.27 22.50
CA LYS A 66 -12.45 -4.89 22.19
C LYS A 66 -12.34 -4.61 20.70
N TYR A 67 -13.26 -3.82 20.19
CA TYR A 67 -13.17 -3.30 18.82
C TYR A 67 -12.19 -2.11 18.75
N PRO A 68 -11.66 -1.78 17.58
CA PRO A 68 -10.81 -0.60 17.40
C PRO A 68 -11.40 0.70 17.97
N HIS A 69 -12.71 0.90 17.87
CA HIS A 69 -13.36 2.08 18.43
C HIS A 69 -13.36 2.15 19.97
N ASP A 70 -13.20 1.00 20.65
CA ASP A 70 -13.10 0.93 22.11
C ASP A 70 -11.67 1.20 22.62
N ILE A 71 -10.67 1.25 21.73
CA ILE A 71 -9.29 1.50 22.10
C ILE A 71 -9.12 2.99 22.42
N GLU A 72 -8.89 3.30 23.69
CA GLU A 72 -8.73 4.68 24.15
C GLU A 72 -7.62 5.41 23.39
N GLY A 73 -7.95 6.58 22.83
CA GLY A 73 -7.04 7.38 22.01
C GLY A 73 -6.81 6.84 20.58
N GLY A 74 -7.35 5.67 20.26
CA GLY A 74 -7.13 4.99 18.98
C GLY A 74 -7.70 5.76 17.79
N PHE A 75 -8.99 6.11 17.83
CA PHE A 75 -9.64 6.86 16.74
C PHE A 75 -9.02 8.24 16.52
N LEU A 76 -8.57 8.91 17.58
CA LEU A 76 -7.87 10.20 17.44
C LEU A 76 -6.53 10.03 16.72
N ARG A 77 -5.80 8.94 16.98
CA ARG A 77 -4.57 8.61 16.24
C ARG A 77 -4.87 8.26 14.79
N ALA A 78 -5.90 7.47 14.54
CA ALA A 78 -6.35 7.12 13.19
C ALA A 78 -6.76 8.37 12.39
N GLU A 79 -7.51 9.29 12.98
CA GLU A 79 -7.91 10.56 12.35
C GLU A 79 -6.68 11.40 11.98
N ARG A 80 -5.75 11.60 12.90
CA ARG A 80 -4.53 12.35 12.62
C ARG A 80 -3.73 11.74 11.48
N HIS A 81 -3.65 10.41 11.44
CA HIS A 81 -2.99 9.70 10.35
C HIS A 81 -3.74 9.86 9.02
N ALA A 82 -5.07 9.73 9.02
CA ALA A 82 -5.92 9.96 7.85
C ALA A 82 -5.70 11.35 7.27
N ARG A 83 -5.66 12.40 8.10
CA ARG A 83 -5.37 13.78 7.66
C ARG A 83 -4.00 13.90 6.98
N LYS A 84 -2.97 13.22 7.51
CA LYS A 84 -1.64 13.18 6.86
C LYS A 84 -1.71 12.50 5.49
N VAL A 85 -2.38 11.35 5.39
CA VAL A 85 -2.56 10.63 4.12
C VAL A 85 -3.27 11.51 3.10
N LEU A 86 -4.40 12.12 3.47
CA LEU A 86 -5.18 13.01 2.59
C LEU A 86 -4.39 14.25 2.16
N SER A 87 -3.59 14.82 3.06
CA SER A 87 -2.70 15.95 2.71
C SER A 87 -1.66 15.55 1.65
N VAL A 88 -1.04 14.39 1.80
CA VAL A 88 -0.08 13.88 0.80
C VAL A 88 -0.78 13.59 -0.51
N VAL A 89 -1.92 12.91 -0.48
CA VAL A 89 -2.71 12.61 -1.67
C VAL A 89 -3.03 13.89 -2.45
N LYS A 90 -3.54 14.92 -1.76
CA LYS A 90 -3.86 16.21 -2.37
C LYS A 90 -2.63 16.91 -2.96
N SER A 91 -1.47 16.80 -2.29
CA SER A 91 -0.24 17.45 -2.76
C SER A 91 0.38 16.83 -4.01
N ILE A 92 0.05 15.58 -4.31
CA ILE A 92 0.63 14.84 -5.45
C ILE A 92 -0.32 14.73 -6.64
N GLU A 93 -1.59 15.07 -6.50
CA GLU A 93 -2.64 14.85 -7.50
C GLU A 93 -2.23 15.40 -8.88
N ASP A 94 -1.79 16.67 -8.91
CA ASP A 94 -1.34 17.34 -10.14
C ASP A 94 0.05 16.90 -10.61
N SER A 95 0.77 16.13 -9.81
CA SER A 95 2.14 15.68 -10.09
C SER A 95 2.20 14.25 -10.62
N ILE A 96 1.05 13.56 -10.70
CA ILE A 96 0.98 12.21 -11.23
C ILE A 96 1.31 12.23 -12.72
N ARG A 97 2.37 11.55 -13.10
CA ARG A 97 2.77 11.35 -14.50
C ARG A 97 2.13 10.09 -15.04
N VAL A 98 1.42 10.23 -16.15
CA VAL A 98 0.64 9.14 -16.75
C VAL A 98 1.28 8.74 -18.08
N GLY A 99 1.75 7.52 -18.17
CA GLY A 99 2.25 6.88 -19.38
C GLY A 99 1.19 5.98 -20.03
N LYS A 100 1.61 5.13 -20.98
CA LYS A 100 0.71 4.20 -21.68
C LYS A 100 0.05 3.22 -20.71
N ASN A 101 0.85 2.52 -19.91
CA ASN A 101 0.43 1.42 -19.01
C ASN A 101 0.76 1.68 -17.54
N LEU A 102 1.43 2.77 -17.24
CA LEU A 102 1.98 3.08 -15.93
C LEU A 102 1.65 4.53 -15.56
N ALA A 103 1.18 4.73 -14.32
CA ALA A 103 1.19 6.04 -13.69
C ALA A 103 2.22 6.06 -12.55
N TYR A 104 2.92 7.18 -12.38
CA TYR A 104 3.92 7.28 -11.33
C TYR A 104 4.05 8.68 -10.77
N VAL A 105 4.49 8.76 -9.50
CA VAL A 105 4.71 10.02 -8.81
C VAL A 105 5.82 9.88 -7.76
N GLN A 106 6.57 10.94 -7.56
CA GLN A 106 7.48 11.09 -6.42
C GLN A 106 6.73 11.65 -5.22
N ILE A 107 7.02 11.12 -4.04
CA ILE A 107 6.55 11.70 -2.78
C ILE A 107 7.71 12.11 -1.88
N ASN A 108 7.58 13.27 -1.25
CA ASN A 108 8.48 13.78 -0.22
C ASN A 108 7.71 13.79 1.11
N SER A 109 7.48 12.61 1.67
CA SER A 109 6.69 12.43 2.88
C SER A 109 7.24 11.28 3.71
N GLU A 110 7.05 11.33 5.03
CA GLU A 110 7.37 10.20 5.92
C GLU A 110 6.42 9.01 5.74
N LEU A 111 5.23 9.23 5.15
CA LEU A 111 4.27 8.15 4.91
C LEU A 111 4.88 7.04 4.04
N PRO A 112 4.61 5.76 4.34
CA PRO A 112 5.01 4.67 3.47
C PRO A 112 4.46 4.84 2.06
N SER A 113 5.31 4.67 1.03
CA SER A 113 4.87 4.77 -0.38
C SER A 113 3.78 3.76 -0.72
N SER A 114 3.75 2.62 -0.01
CA SER A 114 2.72 1.58 -0.14
C SER A 114 1.31 2.04 0.21
N MET A 115 1.15 3.07 1.03
CA MET A 115 -0.17 3.64 1.35
C MET A 115 -0.68 4.56 0.23
N VAL A 116 0.23 5.24 -0.45
CA VAL A 116 -0.11 6.25 -1.47
C VAL A 116 -0.31 5.62 -2.85
N VAL A 117 0.39 4.52 -3.14
CA VAL A 117 0.39 3.91 -4.47
C VAL A 117 -0.98 3.39 -4.91
N ASN A 118 -1.82 2.93 -3.98
CA ASN A 118 -3.19 2.49 -4.30
C ASN A 118 -4.07 3.66 -4.73
N PHE A 119 -3.87 4.84 -4.13
CA PHE A 119 -4.54 6.06 -4.57
C PHE A 119 -4.14 6.42 -6.02
N VAL A 120 -2.84 6.41 -6.31
CA VAL A 120 -2.34 6.70 -7.66
C VAL A 120 -2.89 5.70 -8.69
N LEU A 121 -3.00 4.42 -8.31
CA LEU A 121 -3.59 3.40 -9.15
C LEU A 121 -5.05 3.72 -9.49
N GLY A 122 -5.86 4.03 -8.48
CA GLY A 122 -7.28 4.37 -8.64
C GLY A 122 -7.48 5.67 -9.43
N ALA A 123 -6.74 6.73 -9.09
CA ALA A 123 -6.87 8.05 -9.71
C ALA A 123 -6.45 8.06 -11.18
N SER A 124 -5.45 7.25 -11.55
CA SER A 124 -4.92 7.23 -12.92
C SER A 124 -5.71 6.33 -13.89
N GLY A 125 -6.44 5.34 -13.37
CA GLY A 125 -7.09 4.30 -14.17
C GLY A 125 -6.11 3.44 -14.99
N LYS A 126 -4.81 3.44 -14.64
CA LYS A 126 -3.80 2.64 -15.35
C LYS A 126 -3.65 1.24 -14.76
N PRO A 127 -3.24 0.25 -15.58
CA PRO A 127 -3.01 -1.11 -15.08
C PRO A 127 -1.97 -1.19 -13.98
N VAL A 128 -1.02 -0.27 -13.95
CA VAL A 128 0.07 -0.25 -12.95
C VAL A 128 0.27 1.17 -12.42
N ALA A 129 0.47 1.28 -11.11
CA ALA A 129 0.92 2.52 -10.47
C ALA A 129 2.21 2.30 -9.70
N LEU A 130 3.00 3.38 -9.62
CA LEU A 130 4.28 3.41 -8.93
C LEU A 130 4.40 4.71 -8.13
N VAL A 131 4.81 4.58 -6.88
CA VAL A 131 5.19 5.71 -6.02
C VAL A 131 6.62 5.50 -5.57
N TYR A 132 7.44 6.55 -5.65
CA TYR A 132 8.83 6.46 -5.25
C TYR A 132 9.26 7.62 -4.36
N LYS A 133 10.28 7.35 -3.57
CA LYS A 133 11.04 8.32 -2.76
C LYS A 133 12.49 8.26 -3.15
N THR A 134 13.13 9.42 -3.22
CA THR A 134 14.60 9.49 -3.32
C THR A 134 15.21 9.55 -1.94
N LYS A 135 16.18 8.71 -1.68
CA LYS A 135 17.03 8.69 -0.49
C LYS A 135 18.41 9.17 -0.89
N GLU A 136 18.72 10.44 -0.60
CA GLU A 136 19.97 11.06 -0.99
C GLU A 136 21.19 10.49 -0.26
N ASP A 137 21.01 10.05 1.00
CA ASP A 137 22.01 9.43 1.85
C ASP A 137 22.59 8.14 1.28
N ILE A 138 21.78 7.38 0.55
CA ILE A 138 22.18 6.12 -0.10
C ILE A 138 22.11 6.20 -1.63
N ASN A 139 21.91 7.39 -2.20
CA ASN A 139 21.74 7.64 -3.63
C ASN A 139 20.81 6.68 -4.34
N SER A 140 19.66 6.41 -3.75
CA SER A 140 18.72 5.38 -4.24
C SER A 140 17.28 5.86 -4.29
N CYS A 141 16.49 5.24 -5.17
CA CYS A 141 15.05 5.35 -5.20
C CYS A 141 14.42 4.13 -4.51
N ILE A 142 13.56 4.38 -3.52
CA ILE A 142 12.71 3.37 -2.89
C ILE A 142 11.35 3.43 -3.58
N ILE A 143 10.92 2.31 -4.14
CA ILE A 143 9.79 2.24 -5.07
C ILE A 143 8.75 1.27 -4.51
N SER A 144 7.48 1.69 -4.52
CA SER A 144 6.32 0.82 -4.28
C SER A 144 5.47 0.75 -5.53
N ILE A 145 5.01 -0.44 -5.89
CA ILE A 145 4.28 -0.70 -7.13
C ILE A 145 3.02 -1.50 -6.82
N ARG A 146 1.94 -1.13 -7.51
CA ARG A 146 0.67 -1.87 -7.48
C ARG A 146 0.15 -2.10 -8.89
N GLY A 147 -0.47 -3.24 -9.09
CA GLY A 147 -1.18 -3.61 -10.30
C GLY A 147 -2.68 -3.76 -10.05
N SER A 148 -3.48 -3.25 -10.96
CA SER A 148 -4.93 -3.51 -10.99
C SER A 148 -5.23 -4.93 -11.50
N ASN A 149 -6.51 -5.30 -11.54
CA ASN A 149 -6.95 -6.56 -12.13
C ASN A 149 -6.70 -6.64 -13.65
N GLU A 150 -6.51 -5.51 -14.30
CA GLU A 150 -6.16 -5.44 -15.74
C GLU A 150 -4.69 -5.78 -16.00
N CYS A 151 -3.82 -5.63 -15.02
CA CYS A 151 -2.43 -6.05 -15.10
C CYS A 151 -2.35 -7.57 -15.14
N LYS A 152 -2.01 -8.17 -16.29
CA LYS A 152 -1.99 -9.63 -16.50
C LYS A 152 -0.64 -10.28 -16.18
N VAL A 153 0.36 -9.49 -15.85
CA VAL A 153 1.72 -9.99 -15.57
C VAL A 153 1.99 -10.09 -14.07
N HIS A 154 2.90 -10.97 -13.69
CA HIS A 154 3.35 -11.09 -12.31
C HIS A 154 4.40 -10.01 -11.99
N LEU A 155 3.94 -8.87 -11.43
CA LEU A 155 4.79 -7.70 -11.17
C LEU A 155 6.03 -8.02 -10.32
N GLY A 156 5.87 -8.82 -9.28
CA GLY A 156 6.99 -9.16 -8.40
C GLY A 156 8.16 -9.84 -9.11
N ARG A 157 7.88 -10.75 -10.06
CA ARG A 157 8.94 -11.41 -10.86
C ARG A 157 9.64 -10.43 -11.80
N ILE A 158 8.86 -9.59 -12.49
CA ILE A 158 9.41 -8.59 -13.41
C ILE A 158 10.27 -7.58 -12.64
N VAL A 159 9.80 -7.12 -11.48
CA VAL A 159 10.54 -6.16 -10.63
C VAL A 159 11.82 -6.76 -10.10
N ASN A 160 11.79 -8.03 -9.68
CA ASN A 160 12.98 -8.73 -9.22
C ASN A 160 14.06 -8.79 -10.32
N ASN A 161 13.69 -9.24 -11.52
CA ASN A 161 14.63 -9.33 -12.63
C ASN A 161 15.17 -7.95 -13.04
N LEU A 162 14.28 -6.96 -13.19
CA LEU A 162 14.66 -5.61 -13.62
C LEU A 162 15.54 -4.91 -12.59
N SER A 163 15.18 -4.96 -11.32
CA SER A 163 15.98 -4.29 -10.28
C SER A 163 17.37 -4.91 -10.17
N SER A 164 17.49 -6.24 -10.29
CA SER A 164 18.79 -6.92 -10.31
C SER A 164 19.66 -6.51 -11.50
N THR A 165 19.07 -6.34 -12.69
CA THR A 165 19.79 -5.85 -13.89
C THR A 165 20.29 -4.40 -13.71
N LEU A 166 19.58 -3.60 -12.91
CA LEU A 166 19.92 -2.20 -12.63
C LEU A 166 20.77 -2.02 -11.36
N SER A 167 21.43 -3.06 -10.89
CA SER A 167 22.25 -3.06 -9.67
C SER A 167 21.47 -2.68 -8.41
N GLY A 168 20.19 -3.00 -8.39
CA GLY A 168 19.29 -2.80 -7.27
C GLY A 168 18.74 -4.12 -6.72
N SER A 169 17.72 -4.03 -5.91
CA SER A 169 16.97 -5.17 -5.38
C SER A 169 15.47 -4.90 -5.45
N GLY A 170 14.67 -5.94 -5.59
CA GLY A 170 13.23 -5.78 -5.63
C GLY A 170 12.52 -7.11 -5.77
N GLY A 171 11.19 -7.06 -5.76
CA GLY A 171 10.34 -8.23 -5.88
C GLY A 171 9.04 -8.06 -5.10
N GLY A 172 8.35 -9.16 -4.88
CA GLY A 172 7.08 -9.19 -4.16
C GLY A 172 6.05 -10.10 -4.82
N HIS A 173 4.78 -9.78 -4.58
CA HIS A 173 3.65 -10.56 -5.07
C HIS A 173 3.24 -10.15 -6.49
N GLU A 174 2.26 -10.87 -7.02
CA GLU A 174 1.75 -10.66 -8.39
C GLU A 174 1.29 -9.21 -8.64
N LYS A 175 0.56 -8.61 -7.69
CA LYS A 175 -0.03 -7.27 -7.80
C LYS A 175 0.57 -6.23 -6.87
N ALA A 176 1.49 -6.63 -5.98
CA ALA A 176 2.08 -5.76 -4.96
C ALA A 176 3.56 -6.05 -4.83
N CYS A 177 4.42 -5.11 -5.19
CA CYS A 177 5.85 -5.29 -5.14
C CYS A 177 6.57 -3.95 -4.89
N GLY A 178 7.87 -4.04 -4.65
CA GLY A 178 8.72 -2.89 -4.44
C GLY A 178 10.13 -3.11 -4.96
N ALA A 179 10.89 -2.04 -5.04
CA ALA A 179 12.30 -2.08 -5.42
C ALA A 179 13.09 -0.97 -4.74
N VAL A 180 14.37 -1.22 -4.60
CA VAL A 180 15.38 -0.21 -4.29
C VAL A 180 16.39 -0.25 -5.44
N ILE A 181 16.58 0.87 -6.12
CA ILE A 181 17.49 0.99 -7.27
C ILE A 181 18.33 2.26 -7.14
N PRO A 182 19.53 2.32 -7.75
CA PRO A 182 20.29 3.56 -7.85
C PRO A 182 19.46 4.68 -8.49
N LYS A 183 19.57 5.90 -7.98
CA LYS A 183 18.81 7.08 -8.42
C LYS A 183 18.96 7.34 -9.92
N GLU A 184 20.17 7.24 -10.44
CA GLU A 184 20.49 7.42 -11.86
C GLU A 184 19.86 6.38 -12.79
N LYS A 185 19.46 5.23 -12.25
CA LYS A 185 18.78 4.15 -12.99
C LYS A 185 17.26 4.27 -13.03
N PHE A 186 16.69 5.26 -12.36
CA PHE A 186 15.24 5.41 -12.25
C PHE A 186 14.57 5.59 -13.63
N SER A 187 15.13 6.40 -14.51
CA SER A 187 14.58 6.63 -15.85
C SER A 187 14.55 5.35 -16.69
N GLU A 188 15.60 4.54 -16.60
CA GLU A 188 15.69 3.23 -17.26
C GLU A 188 14.63 2.25 -16.70
N PHE A 189 14.47 2.23 -15.38
CA PHE A 189 13.45 1.43 -14.71
C PHE A 189 12.02 1.77 -15.16
N ILE A 190 11.68 3.05 -15.30
CA ILE A 190 10.35 3.51 -15.75
C ILE A 190 10.11 3.17 -17.23
N SER A 191 11.10 3.38 -18.10
CA SER A 191 10.97 3.12 -19.54
C SER A 191 10.69 1.65 -19.83
N PHE A 192 11.37 0.74 -19.18
CA PHE A 192 11.16 -0.70 -19.32
C PHE A 192 9.73 -1.15 -18.98
N ARG A 193 9.08 -0.42 -18.07
CA ARG A 193 7.72 -0.74 -17.59
C ARG A 193 6.61 -0.19 -18.48
N ASN A 194 6.85 0.94 -19.11
CA ASN A 194 5.83 1.57 -19.94
C ASN A 194 5.56 0.76 -21.22
N ASP A 195 6.56 0.03 -21.71
CA ASP A 195 6.49 -0.69 -22.99
C ASP A 195 6.06 -2.16 -22.87
N ARG A 196 6.29 -2.81 -21.71
CA ARG A 196 6.13 -4.27 -21.54
C ARG A 196 5.04 -4.75 -20.59
N CYS A 197 4.27 -3.86 -19.97
CA CYS A 197 3.28 -4.28 -18.95
C CYS A 197 2.03 -4.99 -19.48
N LEU A 198 1.82 -5.09 -20.79
CA LEU A 198 0.64 -5.72 -21.39
C LEU A 198 0.95 -6.76 -22.46
N ASP A 199 2.19 -6.88 -22.91
CA ASP A 199 2.56 -7.92 -23.88
C ASP A 199 2.92 -9.21 -23.12
N SER A 200 1.88 -10.00 -22.81
CA SER A 200 2.05 -11.39 -22.41
C SER A 200 2.53 -12.18 -23.63
N GLN A 201 3.79 -12.64 -23.58
CA GLN A 201 4.19 -13.84 -24.29
C GLN A 201 3.75 -15.08 -23.52
#